data_079b64c2da7946721b9f6f2208a50d54
#
_entry.id   079b64c2da7946721b9f6f2208a50d54
#
_cell.length_a   1.000
_cell.length_b   1.000
_cell.length_c   1.000
_cell.angle_alpha   90.00
_cell.angle_beta   90.00
_cell.angle_gamma   90.00
#
_symmetry.space_group_name_H-M   'P 1'
#
loop_
_entity.id
_entity.type
_entity.pdbx_description
1 polymer ?
#
loop_
_entity_poly.entity_id
_entity_poly.type
_entity_poly.pdbx_seq_one_letter_code
_entity_poly.pdbx_strand_id
1 'polypeptide(L)'
;MEVEMTNIQGDQCTPGREVPLVRVDSPCDEACASLILAHGAGAPMDSPFMAQMTQRLVARGVKVFRFEFAYMAERRHTGRKRPPNPQALLLQQWRDVYGYVRQQTAGRLAIGGKSMGGRMASLLADELEVDALVCLGYPFYATGKPEKPRVAHLAELRTPTLIVQGERDALGDRNTVAGYPLSPAIRLSWLATADHDLKPLKRSGLTHDQHLDNAADAVAAFLDNRSFSG
;
A
#
# COMPACT_ATOMS: atom_id res chain seq x y z
N MET A 1 23.33 -0.63 12.38
CA MET A 1 21.87 -0.91 12.48
C MET A 1 21.59 -2.06 11.52
N GLU A 2 21.71 -3.28 12.02
CA GLU A 2 21.44 -4.48 11.21
C GLU A 2 19.93 -4.65 11.09
N VAL A 3 19.43 -4.55 9.88
CA VAL A 3 18.05 -4.92 9.55
C VAL A 3 18.08 -6.43 9.34
N GLU A 4 17.49 -7.18 10.24
CA GLU A 4 17.34 -8.64 10.10
C GLU A 4 16.45 -8.91 8.89
N MET A 5 17.06 -9.29 7.78
CA MET A 5 16.35 -9.71 6.57
C MET A 5 16.03 -11.19 6.69
N THR A 6 14.88 -11.51 7.23
CA THR A 6 14.41 -12.90 7.26
C THR A 6 13.69 -13.21 5.96
N ASN A 7 14.34 -13.97 5.10
CA ASN A 7 13.70 -14.59 3.94
C ASN A 7 12.92 -15.80 4.42
N ILE A 8 11.62 -15.66 4.66
CA ILE A 8 10.79 -16.80 5.05
C ILE A 8 10.35 -17.51 3.77
N GLN A 9 11.07 -18.56 3.40
CA GLN A 9 10.57 -19.58 2.49
C GLN A 9 9.55 -20.43 3.26
N GLY A 10 8.28 -20.40 2.79
CA GLY A 10 7.18 -21.08 3.46
C GLY A 10 7.36 -22.58 3.47
N ASP A 11 7.50 -23.15 4.66
CA ASP A 11 7.27 -24.55 4.93
C ASP A 11 5.79 -24.78 5.25
N GLN A 12 5.16 -25.62 4.42
CA GLN A 12 3.88 -26.30 4.62
C GLN A 12 2.60 -25.48 4.92
N CYS A 13 1.94 -25.04 3.86
CA CYS A 13 0.51 -24.79 3.91
C CYS A 13 -0.15 -25.36 2.63
N THR A 14 -1.07 -26.28 2.75
CA THR A 14 -1.92 -26.98 1.77
C THR A 14 -1.25 -27.34 0.42
N PRO A 15 -1.26 -28.59 -0.06
CA PRO A 15 -0.64 -28.99 -1.32
C PRO A 15 -1.27 -28.22 -2.48
N GLY A 16 -0.47 -27.38 -3.17
CA GLY A 16 -0.82 -26.75 -4.44
C GLY A 16 -0.87 -25.23 -4.52
N ARG A 17 -0.62 -24.47 -3.43
CA ARG A 17 -0.50 -23.00 -3.48
C ARG A 17 0.86 -22.54 -3.02
N GLU A 18 1.66 -22.01 -3.95
CA GLU A 18 2.88 -21.27 -3.60
C GLU A 18 2.47 -19.92 -2.99
N VAL A 19 2.80 -19.71 -1.73
CA VAL A 19 2.68 -18.38 -1.10
C VAL A 19 3.71 -17.46 -1.76
N PRO A 20 3.32 -16.26 -2.21
CA PRO A 20 4.27 -15.31 -2.77
C PRO A 20 5.41 -15.02 -1.78
N LEU A 21 6.61 -14.76 -2.31
CA LEU A 21 7.74 -14.33 -1.49
C LEU A 21 7.34 -13.10 -0.67
N VAL A 22 7.35 -13.24 0.67
CA VAL A 22 7.07 -12.15 1.61
C VAL A 22 8.37 -11.73 2.28
N ARG A 23 8.67 -10.44 2.21
CA ARG A 23 9.80 -9.82 2.91
C ARG A 23 9.28 -9.06 4.12
N VAL A 24 9.90 -9.29 5.28
CA VAL A 24 9.51 -8.67 6.56
C VAL A 24 10.58 -7.68 7.00
N ASP A 25 10.16 -6.47 7.33
CA ASP A 25 10.99 -5.42 7.92
C ASP A 25 10.35 -5.02 9.26
N SER A 26 11.08 -5.22 10.36
CA SER A 26 10.57 -5.01 11.72
C SER A 26 11.29 -3.85 12.43
N PRO A 27 10.59 -3.08 13.29
CA PRO A 27 11.24 -2.16 14.21
C PRO A 27 12.09 -2.90 15.25
N CYS A 28 13.00 -2.19 15.91
CA CYS A 28 13.83 -2.76 16.99
C CYS A 28 13.02 -3.08 18.24
N ASP A 29 11.97 -2.30 18.49
CA ASP A 29 11.06 -2.45 19.61
C ASP A 29 9.76 -3.13 19.18
N GLU A 30 8.85 -3.37 20.13
CA GLU A 30 7.52 -3.90 19.82
C GLU A 30 6.79 -3.01 18.82
N ALA A 31 6.26 -3.62 17.76
CA ALA A 31 5.57 -2.89 16.71
C ALA A 31 4.22 -2.36 17.20
N CYS A 32 3.93 -1.08 16.94
CA CYS A 32 2.62 -0.48 17.23
C CYS A 32 1.51 -1.02 16.31
N ALA A 33 1.85 -1.41 15.09
CA ALA A 33 0.96 -2.03 14.12
C ALA A 33 1.75 -2.82 13.07
N SER A 34 1.04 -3.71 12.35
CA SER A 34 1.57 -4.42 11.19
C SER A 34 0.87 -3.95 9.91
N LEU A 35 1.63 -3.82 8.83
CA LEU A 35 1.13 -3.40 7.51
C LEU A 35 1.64 -4.33 6.40
N ILE A 36 0.73 -4.95 5.65
CA ILE A 36 1.07 -5.60 4.37
C ILE A 36 1.07 -4.54 3.29
N LEU A 37 2.21 -4.34 2.61
CA LEU A 37 2.41 -3.25 1.65
C LEU A 37 2.74 -3.79 0.26
N ALA A 38 1.79 -3.69 -0.68
CA ALA A 38 1.95 -4.11 -2.07
C ALA A 38 2.56 -3.01 -2.95
N HIS A 39 3.35 -3.45 -3.94
CA HIS A 39 3.96 -2.57 -4.92
C HIS A 39 2.97 -2.08 -5.99
N GLY A 40 3.35 -1.05 -6.74
CA GLY A 40 2.62 -0.55 -7.90
C GLY A 40 2.83 -1.39 -9.17
N ALA A 41 2.11 -1.05 -10.25
CA ALA A 41 2.13 -1.84 -11.49
C ALA A 41 3.51 -1.90 -12.18
N GLY A 42 4.31 -0.86 -12.06
CA GLY A 42 5.55 -0.68 -12.85
C GLY A 42 6.85 -1.07 -12.16
N ALA A 43 6.83 -1.23 -10.83
CA ALA A 43 8.05 -1.36 -10.02
C ALA A 43 7.91 -2.45 -8.94
N PRO A 44 9.00 -3.19 -8.63
CA PRO A 44 8.97 -4.31 -7.69
C PRO A 44 8.87 -3.85 -6.22
N MET A 45 8.67 -4.82 -5.31
CA MET A 45 8.52 -4.58 -3.87
C MET A 45 9.76 -3.97 -3.20
N ASP A 46 10.91 -4.00 -3.85
CA ASP A 46 12.18 -3.44 -3.40
C ASP A 46 12.63 -2.21 -4.21
N SER A 47 11.72 -1.65 -5.02
CA SER A 47 11.98 -0.40 -5.73
C SER A 47 12.36 0.73 -4.75
N PRO A 48 13.09 1.78 -5.21
CA PRO A 48 13.53 2.87 -4.33
C PRO A 48 12.38 3.50 -3.51
N PHE A 49 11.20 3.70 -4.10
CA PHE A 49 10.03 4.20 -3.38
C PHE A 49 9.59 3.24 -2.27
N MET A 50 9.43 1.96 -2.59
CA MET A 50 8.99 0.95 -1.63
C MET A 50 9.99 0.76 -0.49
N ALA A 51 11.29 0.70 -0.82
CA ALA A 51 12.36 0.56 0.17
C ALA A 51 12.42 1.77 1.12
N GLN A 52 12.41 2.99 0.57
CA GLN A 52 12.46 4.21 1.36
C GLN A 52 11.21 4.40 2.24
N MET A 53 10.03 4.10 1.73
CA MET A 53 8.80 4.16 2.52
C MET A 53 8.80 3.13 3.64
N THR A 54 9.22 1.89 3.35
CA THR A 54 9.37 0.83 4.36
C THR A 54 10.31 1.24 5.48
N GLN A 55 11.51 1.74 5.16
CA GLN A 55 12.47 2.19 6.17
C GLN A 55 11.89 3.27 7.09
N ARG A 56 11.15 4.24 6.52
CA ARG A 56 10.50 5.31 7.29
C ARG A 56 9.38 4.82 8.18
N LEU A 57 8.59 3.86 7.72
CA LEU A 57 7.52 3.23 8.50
C LEU A 57 8.09 2.40 9.66
N VAL A 58 9.13 1.60 9.39
CA VAL A 58 9.81 0.80 10.42
C VAL A 58 10.44 1.70 11.49
N ALA A 59 11.07 2.81 11.10
CA ALA A 59 11.61 3.80 12.04
C ALA A 59 10.53 4.46 12.93
N ARG A 60 9.24 4.35 12.55
CA ARG A 60 8.07 4.84 13.28
C ARG A 60 7.29 3.72 14.00
N GLY A 61 7.90 2.55 14.16
CA GLY A 61 7.31 1.45 14.92
C GLY A 61 6.32 0.59 14.14
N VAL A 62 6.22 0.72 12.82
CA VAL A 62 5.33 -0.11 11.99
C VAL A 62 6.10 -1.31 11.44
N LYS A 63 5.63 -2.53 11.71
CA LYS A 63 6.14 -3.75 11.08
C LYS A 63 5.58 -3.86 9.66
N VAL A 64 6.45 -3.99 8.65
CA VAL A 64 6.04 -3.98 7.24
C VAL A 64 6.31 -5.33 6.58
N PHE A 65 5.27 -5.89 5.96
CA PHE A 65 5.34 -7.09 5.13
C PHE A 65 5.19 -6.68 3.67
N ARG A 66 6.22 -6.89 2.86
CA ARG A 66 6.19 -6.62 1.42
C ARG A 66 6.13 -7.91 0.63
N PHE A 67 5.35 -7.95 -0.43
CA PHE A 67 5.28 -9.10 -1.32
C PHE A 67 5.30 -8.67 -2.80
N GLU A 68 5.55 -9.61 -3.69
CA GLU A 68 5.49 -9.39 -5.13
C GLU A 68 4.32 -10.13 -5.77
N PHE A 69 3.58 -9.44 -6.64
CA PHE A 69 2.63 -10.10 -7.53
C PHE A 69 3.36 -10.99 -8.54
N ALA A 70 2.73 -12.11 -8.95
CA ALA A 70 3.34 -13.14 -9.79
C ALA A 70 3.97 -12.58 -11.07
N TYR A 71 3.31 -11.65 -11.78
CA TYR A 71 3.87 -11.04 -13.00
C TYR A 71 5.19 -10.30 -12.73
N MET A 72 5.34 -9.71 -11.53
CA MET A 72 6.57 -8.99 -11.16
C MET A 72 7.67 -9.97 -10.72
N ALA A 73 7.31 -11.03 -9.98
CA ALA A 73 8.22 -12.11 -9.63
C ALA A 73 8.75 -12.78 -10.91
N GLU A 74 7.88 -13.06 -11.88
CA GLU A 74 8.28 -13.60 -13.20
C GLU A 74 9.22 -12.64 -13.95
N ARG A 75 8.93 -11.33 -13.92
CA ARG A 75 9.83 -10.31 -14.50
C ARG A 75 11.21 -10.32 -13.84
N ARG A 76 11.30 -10.56 -12.55
CA ARG A 76 12.57 -10.66 -11.81
C ARG A 76 13.42 -11.82 -12.33
N HIS A 77 12.79 -12.96 -12.60
CA HIS A 77 13.48 -14.16 -13.14
C HIS A 77 13.82 -14.04 -14.63
N THR A 78 12.91 -13.51 -15.42
CA THR A 78 13.03 -13.53 -16.89
C THR A 78 13.62 -12.24 -17.48
N GLY A 79 13.65 -11.14 -16.72
CA GLY A 79 14.00 -9.81 -17.22
C GLY A 79 12.95 -9.18 -18.16
N ARG A 80 11.91 -9.91 -18.54
CA ARG A 80 10.90 -9.47 -19.53
C ARG A 80 9.82 -8.65 -18.84
N LYS A 81 9.56 -7.43 -19.33
CA LYS A 81 8.43 -6.60 -18.88
C LYS A 81 7.12 -7.24 -19.34
N ARG A 82 6.21 -7.45 -18.40
CA ARG A 82 4.84 -7.89 -18.65
C ARG A 82 3.85 -6.92 -18.01
N PRO A 83 2.64 -6.79 -18.57
CA PRO A 83 1.56 -6.07 -17.89
C PRO A 83 1.19 -6.81 -16.60
N PRO A 84 0.51 -6.12 -15.66
CA PRO A 84 -0.06 -6.75 -14.47
C PRO A 84 -0.98 -7.92 -14.84
N ASN A 85 -1.04 -8.92 -13.99
CA ASN A 85 -2.01 -10.02 -14.10
C ASN A 85 -3.45 -9.47 -14.11
N PRO A 86 -4.44 -10.23 -14.63
CA PRO A 86 -5.85 -9.90 -14.49
C PRO A 86 -6.22 -9.63 -13.03
N GLN A 87 -7.19 -8.71 -12.81
CA GLN A 87 -7.58 -8.29 -11.47
C GLN A 87 -7.93 -9.46 -10.54
N ALA A 88 -8.66 -10.45 -11.03
CA ALA A 88 -9.05 -11.62 -10.24
C ALA A 88 -7.83 -12.35 -9.65
N LEU A 89 -6.75 -12.49 -10.42
CA LEU A 89 -5.52 -13.13 -9.96
C LEU A 89 -4.77 -12.26 -8.93
N LEU A 90 -4.71 -10.94 -9.14
CA LEU A 90 -4.12 -10.02 -8.18
C LEU A 90 -4.86 -10.04 -6.84
N LEU A 91 -6.20 -10.09 -6.86
CA LEU A 91 -7.03 -10.19 -5.66
C LEU A 91 -6.84 -11.54 -4.96
N GLN A 92 -6.71 -12.64 -5.73
CA GLN A 92 -6.46 -13.95 -5.14
C GLN A 92 -5.11 -13.99 -4.43
N GLN A 93 -4.05 -13.44 -5.04
CA GLN A 93 -2.74 -13.34 -4.40
C GLN A 93 -2.77 -12.48 -3.13
N TRP A 94 -3.54 -11.41 -3.12
CA TRP A 94 -3.77 -10.61 -1.91
C TRP A 94 -4.39 -11.44 -0.77
N ARG A 95 -5.43 -12.25 -1.08
CA ARG A 95 -6.07 -13.13 -0.08
C ARG A 95 -5.08 -14.15 0.48
N ASP A 96 -4.28 -14.75 -0.39
CA ASP A 96 -3.28 -15.75 -0.01
C ASP A 96 -2.21 -15.13 0.90
N VAL A 97 -1.69 -13.95 0.56
CA VAL A 97 -0.71 -13.22 1.38
C VAL A 97 -1.32 -12.77 2.72
N TYR A 98 -2.53 -12.22 2.70
CA TYR A 98 -3.21 -11.80 3.93
C TYR A 98 -3.41 -12.97 4.88
N GLY A 99 -3.94 -14.08 4.39
CA GLY A 99 -4.15 -15.30 5.20
C GLY A 99 -2.84 -15.81 5.81
N TYR A 100 -1.77 -15.84 5.03
CA TYR A 100 -0.44 -16.24 5.50
C TYR A 100 0.09 -15.31 6.60
N VAL A 101 0.07 -14.00 6.37
CA VAL A 101 0.58 -13.01 7.34
C VAL A 101 -0.30 -12.96 8.59
N ARG A 102 -1.63 -13.08 8.44
CA ARG A 102 -2.57 -13.05 9.58
C ARG A 102 -2.30 -14.17 10.58
N GLN A 103 -1.92 -15.36 10.11
CA GLN A 103 -1.57 -16.49 10.98
C GLN A 103 -0.30 -16.24 11.80
N GLN A 104 0.58 -15.36 11.36
CA GLN A 104 1.88 -15.07 11.99
C GLN A 104 1.90 -13.73 12.74
N THR A 105 0.78 -13.02 12.78
CA THR A 105 0.72 -11.67 13.33
C THR A 105 -0.38 -11.59 14.38
N ALA A 106 -0.02 -11.37 15.63
CA ALA A 106 -0.96 -10.98 16.66
C ALA A 106 -1.28 -9.47 16.55
N GLY A 107 -2.47 -9.06 17.04
CA GLY A 107 -2.87 -7.67 17.06
C GLY A 107 -3.29 -7.10 15.69
N ARG A 108 -3.17 -5.78 15.55
CA ARG A 108 -3.68 -5.03 14.39
C ARG A 108 -2.89 -5.32 13.12
N LEU A 109 -3.60 -5.64 12.05
CA LEU A 109 -3.04 -5.90 10.73
C LEU A 109 -3.75 -5.07 9.67
N ALA A 110 -3.05 -4.06 9.17
CA ALA A 110 -3.48 -3.26 8.04
C ALA A 110 -3.02 -3.86 6.71
N ILE A 111 -3.73 -3.53 5.65
CA ILE A 111 -3.28 -3.78 4.27
C ILE A 111 -3.13 -2.47 3.52
N GLY A 112 -2.34 -2.46 2.45
CA GLY A 112 -2.18 -1.26 1.65
C GLY A 112 -1.20 -1.41 0.51
N GLY A 113 -0.89 -0.30 -0.14
CA GLY A 113 0.07 -0.34 -1.23
C GLY A 113 0.21 0.95 -2.00
N LYS A 114 1.21 0.95 -2.87
CA LYS A 114 1.44 2.01 -3.85
C LYS A 114 0.54 1.79 -5.07
N SER A 115 -0.19 2.83 -5.47
CA SER A 115 -0.92 2.85 -6.75
C SER A 115 -1.83 1.62 -6.93
N MET A 116 -1.57 0.78 -7.94
CA MET A 116 -2.30 -0.46 -8.20
C MET A 116 -2.38 -1.37 -6.95
N GLY A 117 -1.29 -1.49 -6.19
CA GLY A 117 -1.26 -2.31 -4.98
C GLY A 117 -2.29 -1.85 -3.95
N GLY A 118 -2.37 -0.53 -3.69
CA GLY A 118 -3.36 0.07 -2.80
C GLY A 118 -4.80 -0.08 -3.35
N ARG A 119 -4.97 0.09 -4.67
CA ARG A 119 -6.28 -0.14 -5.29
C ARG A 119 -6.74 -1.60 -5.17
N MET A 120 -5.86 -2.58 -5.35
CA MET A 120 -6.25 -3.99 -5.14
C MET A 120 -6.60 -4.26 -3.67
N ALA A 121 -5.83 -3.71 -2.73
CA ALA A 121 -6.11 -3.79 -1.31
C ALA A 121 -7.49 -3.21 -0.97
N SER A 122 -7.85 -2.05 -1.52
CA SER A 122 -9.14 -1.39 -1.25
C SER A 122 -10.37 -2.19 -1.69
N LEU A 123 -10.22 -3.07 -2.69
CA LEU A 123 -11.29 -3.96 -3.13
C LEU A 123 -11.53 -5.16 -2.20
N LEU A 124 -10.61 -5.41 -1.27
CA LEU A 124 -10.64 -6.54 -0.36
C LEU A 124 -10.74 -6.14 1.11
N ALA A 125 -10.57 -4.86 1.42
CA ALA A 125 -10.45 -4.40 2.79
C ALA A 125 -11.65 -4.79 3.66
N ASP A 126 -12.88 -4.58 3.17
CA ASP A 126 -14.10 -4.95 3.88
C ASP A 126 -14.35 -6.47 3.86
N GLU A 127 -13.97 -7.17 2.78
CA GLU A 127 -14.11 -8.63 2.67
C GLU A 127 -13.21 -9.36 3.67
N LEU A 128 -11.98 -8.87 3.82
CA LEU A 128 -10.97 -9.46 4.71
C LEU A 128 -11.08 -8.97 6.16
N GLU A 129 -12.01 -8.05 6.43
CA GLU A 129 -12.23 -7.44 7.75
C GLU A 129 -10.91 -6.92 8.37
N VAL A 130 -10.12 -6.22 7.55
CA VAL A 130 -8.83 -5.71 8.01
C VAL A 130 -8.99 -4.53 8.95
N ASP A 131 -8.05 -4.33 9.87
CA ASP A 131 -8.12 -3.26 10.86
C ASP A 131 -7.99 -1.85 10.26
N ALA A 132 -7.28 -1.73 9.13
CA ALA A 132 -7.09 -0.47 8.41
C ALA A 132 -6.61 -0.70 6.96
N LEU A 133 -6.85 0.30 6.11
CA LEU A 133 -6.34 0.35 4.73
C LEU A 133 -5.46 1.58 4.53
N VAL A 134 -4.30 1.42 3.88
CA VAL A 134 -3.38 2.51 3.54
C VAL A 134 -3.09 2.52 2.05
N CYS A 135 -3.40 3.63 1.37
CA CYS A 135 -3.09 3.82 -0.05
C CYS A 135 -2.09 4.97 -0.25
N LEU A 136 -1.03 4.71 -0.99
CA LEU A 136 0.00 5.68 -1.35
C LEU A 136 -0.12 6.01 -2.85
N GLY A 137 -0.69 7.17 -3.19
CA GLY A 137 -0.99 7.54 -4.56
C GLY A 137 -2.07 6.64 -5.17
N TYR A 138 -3.32 6.77 -4.70
CA TYR A 138 -4.43 5.96 -5.22
C TYR A 138 -4.76 6.33 -6.67
N PRO A 139 -4.89 5.35 -7.61
CA PRO A 139 -5.23 5.63 -8.99
C PRO A 139 -6.76 5.73 -9.16
N PHE A 140 -7.33 6.91 -8.86
CA PHE A 140 -8.76 7.17 -8.94
C PHE A 140 -9.33 6.95 -10.34
N TYR A 141 -8.49 7.12 -11.37
CA TYR A 141 -8.80 6.78 -12.77
C TYR A 141 -7.53 6.33 -13.50
N ALA A 142 -7.67 5.79 -14.70
CA ALA A 142 -6.52 5.48 -15.55
C ALA A 142 -5.99 6.76 -16.21
N THR A 143 -4.69 6.82 -16.50
CA THR A 143 -4.07 7.95 -17.18
C THR A 143 -4.88 8.40 -18.39
N GLY A 144 -5.26 9.69 -18.42
CA GLY A 144 -6.03 10.29 -19.52
C GLY A 144 -7.49 9.84 -19.62
N LYS A 145 -8.05 9.19 -18.58
CA LYS A 145 -9.44 8.71 -18.58
C LYS A 145 -10.20 9.09 -17.30
N PRO A 146 -10.26 10.38 -16.94
CA PRO A 146 -10.95 10.85 -15.74
C PRO A 146 -12.47 10.56 -15.77
N GLU A 147 -13.05 10.40 -16.97
CA GLU A 147 -14.45 10.05 -17.18
C GLU A 147 -14.79 8.58 -16.79
N LYS A 148 -13.78 7.77 -16.49
CA LYS A 148 -13.95 6.39 -16.03
C LYS A 148 -13.33 6.20 -14.64
N PRO A 149 -13.94 6.76 -13.60
CA PRO A 149 -13.41 6.69 -12.24
C PRO A 149 -13.46 5.27 -11.69
N ARG A 150 -12.54 4.99 -10.78
CA ARG A 150 -12.38 3.69 -10.10
C ARG A 150 -12.73 3.82 -8.61
N VAL A 151 -13.88 4.44 -8.32
CA VAL A 151 -14.26 4.87 -6.98
C VAL A 151 -15.56 4.26 -6.45
N ALA A 152 -16.31 3.51 -7.27
CA ALA A 152 -17.62 3.01 -6.88
C ALA A 152 -17.61 2.28 -5.52
N HIS A 153 -16.66 1.37 -5.29
CA HIS A 153 -16.50 0.67 -4.02
C HIS A 153 -16.01 1.55 -2.87
N LEU A 154 -15.35 2.68 -3.16
CA LEU A 154 -14.86 3.61 -2.13
C LEU A 154 -16.00 4.40 -1.49
N ALA A 155 -17.13 4.55 -2.17
CA ALA A 155 -18.30 5.24 -1.64
C ALA A 155 -18.93 4.50 -0.45
N GLU A 156 -18.80 3.17 -0.43
CA GLU A 156 -19.42 2.29 0.57
C GLU A 156 -18.40 1.61 1.49
N LEU A 157 -17.11 1.94 1.33
CA LEU A 157 -16.03 1.33 2.10
C LEU A 157 -16.21 1.62 3.60
N ARG A 158 -16.22 0.57 4.41
CA ARG A 158 -16.39 0.63 5.87
C ARG A 158 -15.07 0.62 6.62
N THR A 159 -14.08 -0.04 6.06
CA THR A 159 -12.73 -0.13 6.65
C THR A 159 -12.12 1.25 6.83
N PRO A 160 -11.64 1.62 8.04
CA PRO A 160 -10.87 2.84 8.25
C PRO A 160 -9.73 2.96 7.24
N THR A 161 -9.71 4.04 6.48
CA THR A 161 -8.82 4.17 5.31
C THR A 161 -8.07 5.50 5.32
N LEU A 162 -6.76 5.43 5.09
CA LEU A 162 -5.92 6.58 4.80
C LEU A 162 -5.44 6.52 3.34
N ILE A 163 -5.72 7.55 2.57
CA ILE A 163 -5.14 7.75 1.24
C ILE A 163 -4.19 8.95 1.31
N VAL A 164 -2.89 8.70 1.16
CA VAL A 164 -1.88 9.75 0.99
C VAL A 164 -1.74 10.03 -0.49
N GLN A 165 -2.06 11.26 -0.92
CA GLN A 165 -2.21 11.62 -2.33
C GLN A 165 -1.45 12.90 -2.68
N GLY A 166 -0.83 12.93 -3.85
CA GLY A 166 -0.23 14.15 -4.39
C GLY A 166 -1.29 15.08 -4.98
N GLU A 167 -1.20 16.39 -4.69
CA GLU A 167 -2.18 17.37 -5.19
C GLU A 167 -2.26 17.42 -6.73
N ARG A 168 -1.17 17.06 -7.42
CA ARG A 168 -1.05 17.05 -8.89
C ARG A 168 -0.95 15.64 -9.45
N ASP A 169 -1.38 14.64 -8.72
CA ASP A 169 -1.33 13.26 -9.21
C ASP A 169 -2.17 13.13 -10.50
N ALA A 170 -1.53 12.71 -11.60
CA ALA A 170 -2.20 12.54 -12.90
C ALA A 170 -3.25 11.40 -12.91
N LEU A 171 -3.33 10.61 -11.85
CA LEU A 171 -4.31 9.54 -11.65
C LEU A 171 -5.39 9.92 -10.62
N GLY A 172 -5.40 11.16 -10.15
CA GLY A 172 -6.34 11.66 -9.14
C GLY A 172 -5.82 12.93 -8.49
N ASP A 173 -5.91 14.06 -9.18
CA ASP A 173 -5.58 15.37 -8.62
C ASP A 173 -6.64 15.85 -7.63
N ARG A 174 -6.26 16.82 -6.78
CA ARG A 174 -7.09 17.29 -5.68
C ARG A 174 -8.46 17.80 -6.14
N ASN A 175 -8.52 18.52 -7.27
CA ASN A 175 -9.78 19.12 -7.75
C ASN A 175 -10.74 18.03 -8.26
N THR A 176 -10.23 17.08 -9.02
CA THR A 176 -11.01 15.95 -9.53
C THR A 176 -11.54 15.05 -8.41
N VAL A 177 -10.67 14.73 -7.44
CA VAL A 177 -11.04 13.84 -6.33
C VAL A 177 -12.06 14.47 -5.38
N ALA A 178 -12.04 15.81 -5.21
CA ALA A 178 -13.02 16.52 -4.40
C ALA A 178 -14.48 16.34 -4.87
N GLY A 179 -14.69 15.96 -6.14
CA GLY A 179 -16.02 15.68 -6.72
C GLY A 179 -16.50 14.24 -6.54
N TYR A 180 -15.69 13.33 -5.97
CA TYR A 180 -16.09 11.93 -5.81
C TYR A 180 -16.82 11.67 -4.48
N PRO A 181 -17.89 10.85 -4.49
CA PRO A 181 -18.57 10.42 -3.28
C PRO A 181 -17.71 9.36 -2.58
N LEU A 182 -16.82 9.80 -1.70
CA LEU A 182 -15.99 8.90 -0.89
C LEU A 182 -16.68 8.64 0.46
N SER A 183 -16.53 7.40 0.97
CA SER A 183 -17.01 7.03 2.29
C SER A 183 -16.41 7.92 3.40
N PRO A 184 -17.16 8.23 4.46
CA PRO A 184 -16.64 8.94 5.64
C PRO A 184 -15.53 8.17 6.37
N ALA A 185 -15.38 6.86 6.13
CA ALA A 185 -14.26 6.06 6.65
C ALA A 185 -12.91 6.42 5.97
N ILE A 186 -12.94 7.17 4.85
CA ILE A 186 -11.75 7.54 4.10
C ILE A 186 -11.26 8.92 4.50
N ARG A 187 -10.02 8.97 4.98
CA ARG A 187 -9.26 10.21 5.20
C ARG A 187 -8.29 10.43 4.04
N LEU A 188 -8.33 11.62 3.43
CA LEU A 188 -7.35 12.04 2.43
C LEU A 188 -6.25 12.89 3.09
N SER A 189 -4.99 12.51 2.90
CA SER A 189 -3.81 13.30 3.27
C SER A 189 -3.14 13.82 2.00
N TRP A 190 -3.29 15.11 1.72
CA TRP A 190 -2.75 15.74 0.53
C TRP A 190 -1.32 16.22 0.74
N LEU A 191 -0.44 15.86 -0.18
CA LEU A 191 0.93 16.37 -0.23
C LEU A 191 1.04 17.50 -1.24
N ALA A 192 1.44 18.67 -0.76
CA ALA A 192 1.46 19.91 -1.53
C ALA A 192 2.32 19.76 -2.80
N THR A 193 1.78 20.16 -3.94
CA THR A 193 2.45 20.13 -5.25
C THR A 193 3.01 18.78 -5.68
N ALA A 194 2.71 17.68 -5.00
CA ALA A 194 3.24 16.35 -5.30
C ALA A 194 2.55 15.69 -6.49
N ASP A 195 3.31 14.88 -7.21
CA ASP A 195 2.84 14.01 -8.28
C ASP A 195 2.45 12.60 -7.76
N HIS A 196 2.24 11.66 -8.69
CA HIS A 196 1.88 10.27 -8.36
C HIS A 196 2.92 9.55 -7.52
N ASP A 197 4.18 9.90 -7.63
CA ASP A 197 5.28 9.33 -6.82
C ASP A 197 5.57 10.16 -5.55
N LEU A 198 4.65 11.04 -5.19
CA LEU A 198 4.74 11.96 -4.05
C LEU A 198 5.91 12.96 -4.18
N LYS A 199 6.40 13.21 -5.40
CA LYS A 199 7.48 14.16 -5.66
C LYS A 199 6.90 15.57 -5.82
N PRO A 200 7.38 16.57 -5.03
CA PRO A 200 6.96 17.93 -5.18
C PRO A 200 7.54 18.60 -6.44
N LEU A 201 6.95 19.73 -6.85
CA LEU A 201 7.57 20.60 -7.84
C LEU A 201 8.88 21.19 -7.27
N LYS A 202 9.95 21.24 -8.07
CA LYS A 202 11.23 21.83 -7.67
C LYS A 202 11.10 23.25 -7.15
N ARG A 203 10.20 24.06 -7.77
CA ARG A 203 9.95 25.46 -7.37
C ARG A 203 9.17 25.63 -6.05
N SER A 204 8.65 24.56 -5.46
CA SER A 204 7.92 24.63 -4.19
C SER A 204 8.81 24.79 -2.97
N GLY A 205 10.11 24.58 -3.11
CA GLY A 205 11.05 24.55 -2.00
C GLY A 205 10.99 23.28 -1.14
N LEU A 206 10.05 22.37 -1.44
CA LEU A 206 9.91 21.08 -0.76
C LEU A 206 10.78 20.01 -1.44
N THR A 207 11.23 19.03 -0.66
CA THR A 207 11.99 17.89 -1.16
C THR A 207 11.13 16.63 -1.20
N HIS A 208 11.53 15.64 -2.01
CA HIS A 208 10.85 14.34 -2.03
C HIS A 208 10.99 13.62 -0.69
N ASP A 209 12.15 13.73 -0.03
CA ASP A 209 12.36 13.14 1.29
C ASP A 209 11.40 13.70 2.34
N GLN A 210 11.19 15.02 2.38
CA GLN A 210 10.20 15.64 3.26
C GLN A 210 8.78 15.08 3.00
N HIS A 211 8.39 14.88 1.74
CA HIS A 211 7.08 14.29 1.43
C HIS A 211 6.98 12.82 1.82
N LEU A 212 8.05 12.03 1.65
CA LEU A 212 8.07 10.65 2.12
C LEU A 212 8.01 10.57 3.64
N ASP A 213 8.67 11.49 4.36
CA ASP A 213 8.60 11.57 5.81
C ASP A 213 7.20 11.97 6.27
N ASN A 214 6.59 13.00 5.69
CA ASN A 214 5.21 13.42 5.99
C ASN A 214 4.20 12.28 5.70
N ALA A 215 4.40 11.53 4.61
CA ALA A 215 3.57 10.37 4.30
C ALA A 215 3.72 9.27 5.36
N ALA A 216 4.93 8.97 5.77
CA ALA A 216 5.20 7.95 6.78
C ALA A 216 4.68 8.37 8.16
N ASP A 217 4.80 9.67 8.54
CA ASP A 217 4.20 10.22 9.76
C ASP A 217 2.68 10.06 9.77
N ALA A 218 2.03 10.43 8.66
CA ALA A 218 0.58 10.30 8.52
C ALA A 218 0.12 8.84 8.63
N VAL A 219 0.85 7.91 8.00
CA VAL A 219 0.55 6.46 8.05
C VAL A 219 0.76 5.92 9.46
N ALA A 220 1.89 6.20 10.10
CA ALA A 220 2.17 5.72 11.45
C ALA A 220 1.15 6.24 12.47
N ALA A 221 0.86 7.53 12.45
CA ALA A 221 -0.15 8.13 13.31
C ALA A 221 -1.56 7.56 13.08
N PHE A 222 -1.90 7.25 11.82
CA PHE A 222 -3.18 6.61 11.48
C PHE A 222 -3.25 5.17 12.00
N LEU A 223 -2.18 4.39 11.89
CA LEU A 223 -2.13 3.01 12.35
C LEU A 223 -2.03 2.87 13.87
N ASP A 224 -1.37 3.81 14.57
CA ASP A 224 -1.26 3.83 16.03
C ASP A 224 -2.56 4.28 16.72
N ASN A 225 -3.43 4.99 16.00
CA ASN A 225 -4.64 5.59 16.59
C ASN A 225 -5.63 4.49 17.03
N ARG A 226 -5.64 4.21 18.35
CA ARG A 226 -6.50 3.21 19.01
C ARG A 226 -7.98 3.62 19.03
N SER A 227 -8.32 4.80 18.52
CA SER A 227 -9.67 5.41 18.60
C SER A 227 -10.65 4.88 17.53
N PHE A 228 -10.27 3.93 16.69
CA PHE A 228 -11.19 3.30 15.70
C PHE A 228 -11.89 2.04 16.24
N SER A 229 -11.76 1.75 17.55
CA SER A 229 -12.49 0.69 18.23
C SER A 229 -13.75 1.31 18.83
N GLY A 230 -14.83 1.36 18.07
CA GLY A 230 -16.14 1.80 18.48
C GLY A 230 -17.19 1.18 17.60
#